data_abf98e70cd37d078d62a8cde2a6fcb46
#
_entry.id   abf98e70cd37d078d62a8cde2a6fcb46
#
_cell.length_a   1.000
_cell.length_b   1.000
_cell.length_c   1.000
_cell.angle_alpha   90.00
_cell.angle_beta   90.00
_cell.angle_gamma   90.00
#
_symmetry.space_group_name_H-M   'P 1'
#
loop_
_entity.id
_entity.type
_entity.pdbx_description
1 polymer ?
#
loop_
_entity_poly.entity_id
_entity_poly.type
_entity_poly.pdbx_seq_one_letter_code
_entity_poly.pdbx_strand_id
1 'polypeptide(L)'
;MTNVKKKDGKRFGAIILSLILLLSLVFPYPVMADQTAADQTTAASVYAIHKTGDDKENFVIVIMGEGYTQEQQEQFLKDATAKAQGLLKWSPYKEYSDRINIYAVQTVSNETGVGVMYGESNPDTYFHVQAFGKSCYFAKDGEDKARALRAELESRYLDTGAAVGTIHIICNTTANIGSSSNALFSFSANSDENEQGMS
;
A
#
# COMPACT_ATOMS: atom_id res chain seq x y z
N MET A 1 -41.77 36.13 55.60
CA MET A 1 -41.90 37.07 54.49
C MET A 1 -40.50 37.35 53.98
N THR A 2 -40.15 36.84 52.85
CA THR A 2 -39.60 37.57 51.70
C THR A 2 -39.11 36.54 50.64
N ASN A 3 -39.77 36.62 49.50
CA ASN A 3 -39.41 35.94 48.27
C ASN A 3 -38.06 36.37 47.75
N VAL A 4 -37.20 35.45 47.35
CA VAL A 4 -36.10 35.72 46.41
C VAL A 4 -36.25 34.84 45.19
N LYS A 5 -36.36 35.51 44.06
CA LYS A 5 -36.62 35.02 42.70
C LYS A 5 -35.51 34.12 42.16
N LYS A 6 -35.90 32.97 41.68
CA LYS A 6 -35.15 32.09 40.80
C LYS A 6 -35.26 32.63 39.37
N LYS A 7 -34.17 33.20 38.84
CA LYS A 7 -34.00 33.47 37.40
C LYS A 7 -32.54 33.57 37.04
N ASP A 8 -32.15 32.81 36.06
CA ASP A 8 -31.07 32.98 35.10
C ASP A 8 -30.13 31.77 34.98
N GLY A 9 -30.74 30.60 34.66
CA GLY A 9 -29.96 29.41 34.29
C GLY A 9 -30.09 28.95 32.82
N LYS A 10 -30.75 29.74 31.95
CA LYS A 10 -31.07 29.27 30.57
C LYS A 10 -30.32 29.98 29.41
N ARG A 11 -29.41 30.91 29.70
CA ARG A 11 -28.75 31.69 28.66
C ARG A 11 -27.28 31.26 28.41
N PHE A 12 -26.68 30.44 29.26
CA PHE A 12 -25.32 29.96 29.08
C PHE A 12 -25.20 28.69 28.22
N GLY A 13 -26.25 27.90 28.09
CA GLY A 13 -26.24 26.67 27.29
C GLY A 13 -26.26 26.88 25.76
N ALA A 14 -26.82 28.03 25.33
CA ALA A 14 -27.02 28.30 23.89
C ALA A 14 -25.75 28.86 23.20
N ILE A 15 -24.81 29.43 23.94
CA ILE A 15 -23.59 30.04 23.39
C ILE A 15 -22.50 29.00 23.17
N ILE A 16 -22.44 27.94 23.98
CA ILE A 16 -21.44 26.87 23.84
C ILE A 16 -21.77 25.95 22.65
N LEU A 17 -23.04 25.73 22.35
CA LEU A 17 -23.44 24.89 21.20
C LEU A 17 -23.21 25.58 19.85
N SER A 18 -23.22 26.92 19.81
CA SER A 18 -22.96 27.69 18.57
C SER A 18 -21.47 27.78 18.22
N LEU A 19 -20.54 27.62 19.19
CA LEU A 19 -19.13 27.73 18.97
C LEU A 19 -18.49 26.42 18.46
N ILE A 20 -19.13 25.27 18.70
CA ILE A 20 -18.67 23.96 18.22
C ILE A 20 -19.02 23.76 16.73
N LEU A 21 -20.04 24.45 16.22
CA LEU A 21 -20.48 24.33 14.82
C LEU A 21 -19.64 25.17 13.83
N LEU A 22 -18.81 26.09 14.30
CA LEU A 22 -18.03 26.99 13.46
C LEU A 22 -16.57 26.57 13.27
N LEU A 23 -16.09 25.49 13.94
CA LEU A 23 -14.71 25.01 13.83
C LEU A 23 -14.52 23.85 12.85
N SER A 24 -15.59 23.41 12.16
CA SER A 24 -15.55 22.27 11.24
C SER A 24 -15.35 22.63 9.76
N LEU A 25 -15.00 23.91 9.45
CA LEU A 25 -14.98 24.39 8.05
C LEU A 25 -13.58 24.69 7.47
N VAL A 26 -12.49 24.28 8.09
CA VAL A 26 -11.13 24.68 7.60
C VAL A 26 -10.17 23.52 7.36
N PHE A 27 -10.60 22.27 7.42
CA PHE A 27 -9.76 21.17 6.95
C PHE A 27 -10.38 20.54 5.70
N PRO A 28 -9.72 20.55 4.54
CA PRO A 28 -10.16 19.74 3.41
C PRO A 28 -9.91 18.28 3.76
N TYR A 29 -10.94 17.61 4.28
CA TYR A 29 -10.93 16.15 4.31
C TYR A 29 -10.96 15.66 2.86
N PRO A 30 -10.09 14.70 2.46
CA PRO A 30 -10.28 14.04 1.18
C PRO A 30 -11.66 13.41 1.17
N VAL A 31 -12.47 13.77 0.20
CA VAL A 31 -13.79 13.19 -0.03
C VAL A 31 -13.56 11.69 -0.25
N MET A 32 -13.93 10.88 0.75
CA MET A 32 -14.10 9.46 0.54
C MET A 32 -15.29 9.28 -0.40
N ALA A 33 -15.04 8.72 -1.57
CA ALA A 33 -16.10 8.29 -2.45
C ALA A 33 -16.99 7.29 -1.72
N ASP A 34 -18.28 7.51 -1.84
CA ASP A 34 -19.38 6.74 -1.26
C ASP A 34 -19.21 5.23 -1.53
N GLN A 35 -18.90 4.46 -0.49
CA GLN A 35 -18.88 3.01 -0.56
C GLN A 35 -20.33 2.51 -0.38
N THR A 36 -21.02 2.33 -1.49
CA THR A 36 -22.22 1.47 -1.51
C THR A 36 -21.80 0.04 -1.16
N ALA A 37 -22.30 -0.43 -0.03
CA ALA A 37 -22.13 -1.79 0.44
C ALA A 37 -22.76 -2.78 -0.54
N ALA A 38 -21.93 -3.48 -1.34
CA ALA A 38 -22.27 -4.75 -1.98
C ALA A 38 -20.98 -5.46 -2.39
N ASP A 39 -20.85 -6.69 -1.89
CA ASP A 39 -19.84 -7.69 -2.23
C ASP A 39 -18.48 -7.56 -1.51
N GLN A 40 -18.37 -8.28 -0.38
CA GLN A 40 -17.11 -8.52 0.33
C GLN A 40 -16.27 -9.58 -0.40
N THR A 41 -15.92 -9.30 -1.64
CA THR A 41 -14.64 -9.73 -2.17
C THR A 41 -13.70 -8.57 -1.83
N THR A 42 -12.74 -8.76 -0.95
CA THR A 42 -11.80 -7.74 -0.51
C THR A 42 -11.04 -7.23 -1.73
N ALA A 43 -11.62 -6.22 -2.40
CA ALA A 43 -10.93 -5.53 -3.47
C ALA A 43 -9.64 -4.93 -2.87
N ALA A 44 -8.49 -5.31 -3.40
CA ALA A 44 -7.22 -4.78 -2.97
C ALA A 44 -7.23 -3.26 -3.11
N SER A 45 -6.87 -2.54 -2.05
CA SER A 45 -6.79 -1.08 -2.13
C SER A 45 -5.58 -0.69 -2.97
N VAL A 46 -5.81 0.11 -4.01
CA VAL A 46 -4.81 0.53 -4.99
C VAL A 46 -4.49 2.02 -4.82
N TYR A 47 -3.23 2.36 -4.73
CA TYR A 47 -2.75 3.72 -4.53
C TYR A 47 -1.75 4.10 -5.62
N ALA A 48 -1.98 5.21 -6.32
CA ALA A 48 -1.00 5.77 -7.23
C ALA A 48 0.09 6.49 -6.41
N ILE A 49 1.30 5.92 -6.37
CA ILE A 49 2.47 6.53 -5.70
C ILE A 49 3.15 7.56 -6.61
N HIS A 50 3.27 7.22 -7.88
CA HIS A 50 3.87 8.08 -8.89
C HIS A 50 3.07 7.90 -10.19
N LYS A 51 2.38 8.95 -10.62
CA LYS A 51 1.60 8.94 -11.86
C LYS A 51 1.93 10.19 -12.68
N THR A 52 2.49 9.99 -13.86
CA THR A 52 2.98 11.07 -14.73
C THR A 52 2.18 11.22 -16.02
N GLY A 53 1.36 10.22 -16.37
CA GLY A 53 0.53 10.25 -17.58
C GLY A 53 -0.41 9.05 -17.66
N ASP A 54 -0.97 8.85 -18.84
CA ASP A 54 -1.86 7.71 -19.13
C ASP A 54 -1.11 6.39 -18.97
N ASP A 55 -1.77 5.38 -18.39
CA ASP A 55 -1.16 4.08 -18.14
C ASP A 55 -0.83 3.32 -19.45
N LYS A 56 -1.51 3.64 -20.54
CA LYS A 56 -1.22 3.06 -21.88
C LYS A 56 0.09 3.54 -22.48
N GLU A 57 0.46 4.79 -22.14
CA GLU A 57 1.63 5.46 -22.71
C GLU A 57 2.85 5.32 -21.81
N ASN A 58 2.64 4.92 -20.56
CA ASN A 58 3.66 4.80 -19.54
C ASN A 58 3.95 3.36 -19.16
N PHE A 59 5.18 3.11 -18.73
CA PHE A 59 5.56 1.82 -18.13
C PHE A 59 4.96 1.73 -16.72
N VAL A 60 4.08 0.75 -16.52
CA VAL A 60 3.39 0.59 -15.22
C VAL A 60 4.16 -0.39 -14.35
N ILE A 61 4.57 0.09 -13.18
CA ILE A 61 5.18 -0.70 -12.11
C ILE A 61 4.16 -0.85 -10.98
N VAL A 62 4.00 -2.07 -10.48
CA VAL A 62 3.13 -2.36 -9.35
C VAL A 62 3.96 -2.87 -8.18
N ILE A 63 3.76 -2.30 -7.01
CA ILE A 63 4.38 -2.72 -5.75
C ILE A 63 3.31 -3.39 -4.90
N MET A 64 3.54 -4.63 -4.47
CA MET A 64 2.65 -5.41 -3.61
C MET A 64 3.34 -5.79 -2.32
N GLY A 65 2.58 -5.93 -1.21
CA GLY A 65 3.12 -6.29 0.09
C GLY A 65 3.05 -7.79 0.36
N GLU A 66 4.08 -8.35 0.98
CA GLU A 66 4.10 -9.72 1.50
C GLU A 66 4.38 -9.71 3.00
N GLY A 67 3.57 -10.41 3.79
CA GLY A 67 3.76 -10.48 5.23
C GLY A 67 3.40 -9.21 6.00
N TYR A 68 2.58 -8.33 5.44
CA TYR A 68 1.98 -7.20 6.14
C TYR A 68 0.57 -7.54 6.58
N THR A 69 0.32 -7.52 7.89
CA THR A 69 -1.02 -7.73 8.45
C THR A 69 -1.92 -6.50 8.23
N GLN A 70 -3.19 -6.58 8.62
CA GLN A 70 -4.12 -5.45 8.51
C GLN A 70 -3.60 -4.21 9.25
N GLU A 71 -3.00 -4.38 10.43
CA GLU A 71 -2.45 -3.29 11.24
C GLU A 71 -1.18 -2.69 10.64
N GLN A 72 -0.53 -3.41 9.73
CA GLN A 72 0.74 -3.00 9.10
C GLN A 72 0.54 -2.39 7.70
N GLN A 73 -0.69 -2.20 7.25
CA GLN A 73 -0.95 -1.68 5.90
C GLN A 73 -0.48 -0.23 5.70
N GLU A 74 -0.50 0.58 6.76
CA GLU A 74 0.10 1.92 6.71
C GLU A 74 1.63 1.86 6.56
N GLN A 75 2.27 0.90 7.24
CA GLN A 75 3.71 0.67 7.09
C GLN A 75 4.05 0.21 5.68
N PHE A 76 3.27 -0.73 5.11
CA PHE A 76 3.44 -1.14 3.72
C PHE A 76 3.43 0.05 2.75
N LEU A 77 2.49 0.99 2.90
CA LEU A 77 2.44 2.17 2.01
C LEU A 77 3.65 3.07 2.16
N LYS A 78 4.21 3.22 3.36
CA LYS A 78 5.47 3.94 3.59
C LYS A 78 6.64 3.24 2.89
N ASP A 79 6.76 1.92 3.08
CA ASP A 79 7.82 1.11 2.47
C ASP A 79 7.72 1.13 0.93
N ALA A 80 6.51 0.98 0.39
CA ALA A 80 6.27 1.04 -1.05
C ALA A 80 6.63 2.42 -1.64
N THR A 81 6.31 3.49 -0.91
CA THR A 81 6.67 4.86 -1.33
C THR A 81 8.18 5.06 -1.31
N ALA A 82 8.87 4.60 -0.27
CA ALA A 82 10.32 4.68 -0.18
C ALA A 82 11.01 3.90 -1.31
N LYS A 83 10.52 2.67 -1.60
CA LYS A 83 11.04 1.86 -2.72
C LYS A 83 10.83 2.53 -4.07
N ALA A 84 9.66 3.09 -4.33
CA ALA A 84 9.37 3.82 -5.56
C ALA A 84 10.31 5.03 -5.73
N GLN A 85 10.48 5.82 -4.66
CA GLN A 85 11.39 6.96 -4.65
C GLN A 85 12.85 6.54 -4.84
N GLY A 86 13.25 5.42 -4.23
CA GLY A 86 14.58 4.82 -4.41
C GLY A 86 14.79 4.43 -5.87
N LEU A 87 13.86 3.67 -6.45
CA LEU A 87 13.93 3.23 -7.84
C LEU A 87 14.12 4.39 -8.81
N LEU A 88 13.37 5.48 -8.64
CA LEU A 88 13.41 6.64 -9.52
C LEU A 88 14.69 7.49 -9.39
N LYS A 89 15.59 7.19 -8.44
CA LYS A 89 16.91 7.83 -8.34
C LYS A 89 17.97 7.16 -9.22
N TRP A 90 17.73 5.92 -9.69
CA TRP A 90 18.74 5.10 -10.39
C TRP A 90 18.45 5.00 -11.89
N SER A 91 19.51 5.02 -12.68
CA SER A 91 19.44 4.74 -14.11
C SER A 91 19.03 3.27 -14.36
N PRO A 92 18.16 2.99 -15.37
CA PRO A 92 17.56 3.92 -16.34
C PRO A 92 16.27 4.59 -15.86
N TYR A 93 15.71 4.25 -14.70
CA TYR A 93 14.40 4.73 -14.24
C TYR A 93 14.38 6.25 -14.02
N LYS A 94 15.52 6.82 -13.62
CA LYS A 94 15.67 8.26 -13.41
C LYS A 94 15.43 9.04 -14.71
N GLU A 95 16.00 8.59 -15.80
CA GLU A 95 15.92 9.24 -17.11
C GLU A 95 14.52 9.11 -17.74
N TYR A 96 13.76 8.10 -17.37
CA TYR A 96 12.42 7.82 -17.86
C TYR A 96 11.32 8.04 -16.81
N SER A 97 11.63 8.78 -15.74
CA SER A 97 10.70 8.97 -14.62
C SER A 97 9.38 9.63 -15.03
N ASP A 98 9.37 10.45 -16.09
CA ASP A 98 8.19 11.06 -16.69
C ASP A 98 7.35 10.08 -17.57
N ARG A 99 7.85 8.88 -17.80
CA ARG A 99 7.22 7.80 -18.57
C ARG A 99 6.93 6.56 -17.72
N ILE A 100 6.92 6.70 -16.42
CA ILE A 100 6.68 5.61 -15.46
C ILE A 100 5.49 5.98 -14.58
N ASN A 101 4.57 5.05 -14.41
CA ASN A 101 3.54 5.11 -13.38
C ASN A 101 3.79 3.99 -12.36
N ILE A 102 3.72 4.30 -11.07
CA ILE A 102 3.94 3.34 -9.98
C ILE A 102 2.71 3.30 -9.07
N TYR A 103 2.17 2.11 -8.87
CA TYR A 103 1.04 1.86 -8.00
C TYR A 103 1.44 0.93 -6.85
N ALA A 104 0.92 1.19 -5.65
CA ALA A 104 0.96 0.25 -4.54
C ALA A 104 -0.38 -0.47 -4.43
N VAL A 105 -0.33 -1.77 -4.17
CA VAL A 105 -1.50 -2.62 -3.94
C VAL A 105 -1.37 -3.25 -2.57
N GLN A 106 -2.29 -2.89 -1.68
CA GLN A 106 -2.35 -3.49 -0.36
C GLN A 106 -2.83 -4.93 -0.45
N THR A 107 -2.06 -5.82 0.18
CA THR A 107 -2.38 -7.23 0.36
C THR A 107 -2.28 -7.56 1.83
N VAL A 108 -3.33 -8.10 2.41
CA VAL A 108 -3.39 -8.36 3.85
C VAL A 108 -3.02 -9.80 4.13
N SER A 109 -1.95 -10.01 4.89
CA SER A 109 -1.51 -11.30 5.40
C SER A 109 -2.12 -11.57 6.79
N ASN A 110 -2.36 -12.85 7.11
CA ASN A 110 -2.81 -13.24 8.45
C ASN A 110 -1.68 -13.13 9.48
N GLU A 111 -0.43 -13.36 9.04
CA GLU A 111 0.75 -13.29 9.87
C GLU A 111 1.82 -12.41 9.22
N THR A 112 2.70 -11.85 10.04
CA THR A 112 3.80 -11.01 9.59
C THR A 112 5.01 -11.83 9.14
N GLY A 113 5.78 -11.30 8.21
CA GLY A 113 7.08 -11.86 7.84
C GLY A 113 7.09 -12.65 6.54
N VAL A 114 8.10 -13.49 6.39
CA VAL A 114 8.37 -14.31 5.20
C VAL A 114 8.73 -15.72 5.62
N GLY A 115 8.26 -16.72 4.89
CA GLY A 115 8.61 -18.11 5.12
C GLY A 115 10.09 -18.39 4.83
N VAL A 116 10.63 -19.47 5.40
CA VAL A 116 11.98 -19.94 5.13
C VAL A 116 11.90 -21.33 4.49
N MET A 117 12.40 -21.44 3.26
CA MET A 117 12.42 -22.72 2.55
C MET A 117 13.26 -23.75 3.31
N TYR A 118 12.70 -24.91 3.58
CA TYR A 118 13.28 -25.98 4.43
C TYR A 118 13.52 -25.56 5.89
N GLY A 119 12.96 -24.43 6.34
CA GLY A 119 13.00 -23.98 7.74
C GLY A 119 11.72 -24.26 8.49
N GLU A 120 11.72 -23.95 9.79
CA GLU A 120 10.53 -24.09 10.65
C GLU A 120 9.55 -22.93 10.51
N SER A 121 10.05 -21.75 10.08
CA SER A 121 9.21 -20.55 9.90
C SER A 121 8.46 -20.60 8.59
N ASN A 122 7.14 -20.63 8.66
CA ASN A 122 6.27 -20.60 7.49
C ASN A 122 4.96 -19.85 7.82
N PRO A 123 5.02 -18.52 8.01
CA PRO A 123 3.86 -17.71 8.37
C PRO A 123 2.77 -17.77 7.30
N ASP A 124 1.52 -17.62 7.72
CA ASP A 124 0.36 -17.57 6.83
C ASP A 124 0.25 -16.17 6.20
N THR A 125 1.01 -16.00 5.12
CA THR A 125 1.11 -14.73 4.40
C THR A 125 0.34 -14.77 3.08
N TYR A 126 0.09 -13.60 2.50
CA TYR A 126 -0.79 -13.48 1.33
C TYR A 126 -0.27 -14.27 0.11
N PHE A 127 1.00 -14.09 -0.25
CA PHE A 127 1.61 -14.76 -1.40
C PHE A 127 2.42 -16.00 -1.03
N HIS A 128 2.51 -16.33 0.26
CA HIS A 128 3.34 -17.45 0.75
C HIS A 128 4.77 -17.42 0.21
N VAL A 129 5.40 -16.24 0.18
CA VAL A 129 6.80 -16.13 -0.26
C VAL A 129 7.70 -16.83 0.74
N GLN A 130 8.67 -17.59 0.22
CA GLN A 130 9.72 -18.25 0.99
C GLN A 130 11.09 -17.75 0.57
N ALA A 131 11.93 -17.47 1.55
CA ALA A 131 13.34 -17.14 1.36
C ALA A 131 14.20 -18.40 1.38
N PHE A 132 15.19 -18.45 0.48
CA PHE A 132 16.28 -19.43 0.48
C PHE A 132 17.60 -18.68 0.27
N GLY A 133 18.41 -18.57 1.30
CA GLY A 133 19.57 -17.67 1.31
C GLY A 133 19.11 -16.22 1.07
N LYS A 134 19.60 -15.61 -0.01
CA LYS A 134 19.18 -14.25 -0.42
C LYS A 134 18.06 -14.25 -1.46
N SER A 135 17.64 -15.40 -1.97
CA SER A 135 16.61 -15.49 -3.00
C SER A 135 15.22 -15.68 -2.39
N CYS A 136 14.20 -15.21 -3.11
CA CYS A 136 12.80 -15.37 -2.74
C CYS A 136 12.03 -16.08 -3.85
N TYR A 137 11.05 -16.87 -3.44
CA TYR A 137 10.22 -17.67 -4.34
C TYR A 137 8.78 -17.65 -3.85
N PHE A 138 7.83 -17.64 -4.77
CA PHE A 138 6.46 -17.97 -4.43
C PHE A 138 6.36 -19.45 -4.04
N ALA A 139 5.63 -19.72 -2.98
CA ALA A 139 5.21 -21.05 -2.63
C ALA A 139 3.69 -21.18 -2.78
N LYS A 140 3.18 -22.41 -2.81
CA LYS A 140 1.76 -22.70 -2.95
C LYS A 140 1.16 -21.99 -4.18
N ASP A 141 0.11 -21.20 -3.95
CA ASP A 141 -0.69 -20.43 -4.92
C ASP A 141 -0.25 -18.96 -5.04
N GLY A 142 0.90 -18.59 -4.47
CA GLY A 142 1.34 -17.20 -4.36
C GLY A 142 1.50 -16.51 -5.71
N GLU A 143 2.09 -17.17 -6.70
CA GLU A 143 2.24 -16.60 -8.04
C GLU A 143 0.88 -16.43 -8.73
N ASP A 144 -0.03 -17.40 -8.57
CA ASP A 144 -1.39 -17.32 -9.15
C ASP A 144 -2.16 -16.14 -8.57
N LYS A 145 -2.06 -15.92 -7.24
CA LYS A 145 -2.64 -14.74 -6.59
C LYS A 145 -2.07 -13.42 -7.13
N ALA A 146 -0.75 -13.34 -7.31
CA ALA A 146 -0.11 -12.13 -7.85
C ALA A 146 -0.56 -11.86 -9.31
N ARG A 147 -0.71 -12.90 -10.12
CA ARG A 147 -1.25 -12.79 -11.48
C ARG A 147 -2.73 -12.42 -11.50
N ALA A 148 -3.53 -12.94 -10.59
CA ALA A 148 -4.94 -12.58 -10.47
C ALA A 148 -5.12 -11.09 -10.10
N LEU A 149 -4.35 -10.59 -9.12
CA LEU A 149 -4.33 -9.17 -8.77
C LEU A 149 -3.86 -8.28 -9.94
N ARG A 150 -2.87 -8.73 -10.70
CA ARG A 150 -2.46 -8.03 -11.92
C ARG A 150 -3.64 -7.87 -12.89
N ALA A 151 -4.34 -8.97 -13.18
CA ALA A 151 -5.48 -8.94 -14.10
C ALA A 151 -6.61 -8.05 -13.59
N GLU A 152 -6.86 -8.05 -12.28
CA GLU A 152 -7.82 -7.15 -11.65
C GLU A 152 -7.42 -5.69 -11.81
N LEU A 153 -6.14 -5.34 -11.55
CA LEU A 153 -5.60 -4.01 -11.75
C LEU A 153 -5.79 -3.52 -13.19
N GLU A 154 -5.38 -4.33 -14.16
CA GLU A 154 -5.47 -4.02 -15.59
C GLU A 154 -6.92 -3.82 -16.05
N SER A 155 -7.88 -4.53 -15.44
CA SER A 155 -9.29 -4.46 -15.83
C SER A 155 -10.09 -3.37 -15.13
N ARG A 156 -9.74 -2.97 -13.90
CA ARG A 156 -10.58 -2.14 -13.04
C ARG A 156 -9.95 -0.80 -12.62
N TYR A 157 -8.63 -0.71 -12.58
CA TYR A 157 -7.92 0.43 -11.97
C TYR A 157 -7.02 1.20 -12.93
N LEU A 158 -6.52 0.55 -13.98
CA LEU A 158 -5.70 1.20 -14.99
C LEU A 158 -6.55 1.71 -16.15
N ASP A 159 -5.99 2.60 -16.95
CA ASP A 159 -6.63 3.07 -18.19
C ASP A 159 -6.89 1.90 -19.13
N THR A 160 -8.06 1.86 -19.76
CA THR A 160 -8.50 0.73 -20.62
C THR A 160 -7.46 0.39 -21.67
N GLY A 161 -6.96 -0.85 -21.63
CA GLY A 161 -5.93 -1.36 -22.54
C GLY A 161 -4.50 -1.11 -22.09
N ALA A 162 -4.29 -0.56 -20.88
CA ALA A 162 -2.98 -0.53 -20.25
C ALA A 162 -2.59 -1.91 -19.72
N ALA A 163 -1.30 -2.14 -19.59
CA ALA A 163 -0.75 -3.38 -19.05
C ALA A 163 0.32 -3.10 -17.98
N VAL A 164 0.35 -3.95 -16.96
CA VAL A 164 1.41 -3.93 -15.95
C VAL A 164 2.71 -4.47 -16.55
N GLY A 165 3.75 -3.65 -16.56
CA GLY A 165 5.07 -4.01 -17.07
C GLY A 165 5.86 -4.90 -16.12
N THR A 166 5.84 -4.59 -14.81
CA THR A 166 6.51 -5.40 -13.78
C THR A 166 5.82 -5.28 -12.43
N ILE A 167 5.99 -6.32 -11.60
CA ILE A 167 5.48 -6.38 -10.23
C ILE A 167 6.66 -6.56 -9.28
N HIS A 168 6.74 -5.69 -8.29
CA HIS A 168 7.72 -5.76 -7.21
C HIS A 168 7.04 -6.16 -5.90
N ILE A 169 7.47 -7.26 -5.31
CA ILE A 169 6.96 -7.74 -4.02
C ILE A 169 7.90 -7.26 -2.90
N ILE A 170 7.41 -6.40 -2.02
CA ILE A 170 8.12 -6.01 -0.80
C ILE A 170 7.75 -7.01 0.30
N CYS A 171 8.76 -7.70 0.80
CA CYS A 171 8.64 -8.65 1.90
C CYS A 171 8.85 -7.95 3.23
N ASN A 172 7.91 -8.08 4.16
CA ASN A 172 7.99 -7.51 5.51
C ASN A 172 9.01 -8.27 6.37
N THR A 173 10.27 -8.01 6.14
CA THR A 173 11.40 -8.64 6.84
C THR A 173 12.62 -7.75 6.81
N THR A 174 13.45 -7.82 7.86
CA THR A 174 14.76 -7.18 7.92
C THR A 174 15.89 -8.05 7.35
N ALA A 175 15.59 -9.28 6.92
CA ALA A 175 16.56 -10.14 6.31
C ALA A 175 17.03 -9.55 4.97
N ASN A 176 18.33 -9.65 4.68
CA ASN A 176 18.89 -9.20 3.40
C ASN A 176 18.50 -10.21 2.30
N ILE A 177 17.30 -10.02 1.75
CA ILE A 177 16.75 -10.84 0.68
C ILE A 177 16.38 -9.96 -0.51
N GLY A 178 16.51 -10.52 -1.70
CA GLY A 178 16.06 -9.89 -2.93
C GLY A 178 16.38 -10.77 -4.12
N SER A 179 15.45 -10.90 -5.05
CA SER A 179 15.66 -11.68 -6.26
C SER A 179 14.69 -11.24 -7.36
N SER A 180 14.96 -11.72 -8.56
CA SER A 180 14.01 -11.66 -9.68
C SER A 180 13.70 -13.10 -10.09
N SER A 181 12.45 -13.50 -10.07
CA SER A 181 12.05 -14.85 -10.49
C SER A 181 11.86 -14.95 -12.00
N ASN A 182 11.46 -13.84 -12.64
CA ASN A 182 11.33 -13.71 -14.10
C ASN A 182 11.23 -12.22 -14.45
N ALA A 183 10.97 -11.90 -15.72
CA ALA A 183 10.82 -10.51 -16.17
C ALA A 183 9.64 -9.77 -15.53
N LEU A 184 8.63 -10.48 -15.02
CA LEU A 184 7.43 -9.90 -14.43
C LEU A 184 7.57 -9.64 -12.92
N PHE A 185 8.21 -10.56 -12.17
CA PHE A 185 8.26 -10.50 -10.71
C PHE A 185 9.67 -10.27 -10.17
N SER A 186 9.75 -9.37 -9.20
CA SER A 186 10.96 -9.15 -8.38
C SER A 186 10.57 -9.02 -6.90
N PHE A 187 11.53 -9.30 -6.02
CA PHE A 187 11.35 -9.30 -4.57
C PHE A 187 12.43 -8.46 -3.89
N SER A 188 12.09 -7.82 -2.78
CA SER A 188 13.08 -7.25 -1.85
C SER A 188 12.55 -7.26 -0.42
N ALA A 189 13.46 -7.12 0.55
CA ALA A 189 13.07 -6.78 1.91
C ALA A 189 12.51 -5.35 1.97
N ASN A 190 11.78 -5.04 3.06
CA ASN A 190 11.27 -3.70 3.30
C ASN A 190 12.33 -2.74 3.86
N SER A 191 13.45 -3.25 4.40
CA SER A 191 14.54 -2.43 4.94
C SER A 191 15.41 -1.82 3.84
N ASP A 192 15.77 -0.55 4.00
CA ASP A 192 16.66 0.20 3.10
C ASP A 192 18.16 -0.09 3.32
N GLU A 193 18.51 -1.17 4.03
CA GLU A 193 19.93 -1.49 4.35
C GLU A 193 20.83 -1.69 3.10
N ASN A 194 20.26 -1.71 1.89
CA ASN A 194 21.02 -1.81 0.66
C ASN A 194 21.63 -0.47 0.16
N GLU A 195 21.37 0.66 0.78
CA GLU A 195 22.04 1.92 0.41
C GLU A 195 23.51 2.00 0.89
N GLN A 196 23.95 1.16 1.83
CA GLN A 196 25.31 1.19 2.38
C GLN A 196 26.32 0.23 1.70
N GLY A 197 25.88 -0.55 0.75
CA GLY A 197 26.69 -1.60 0.12
C GLY A 197 27.32 -1.25 -1.24
N MET A 198 27.14 -0.04 -1.76
CA MET A 198 27.74 0.40 -3.03
C MET A 198 28.52 1.70 -2.85
N SER A 199 29.50 1.68 -1.96
CA SER A 199 30.58 2.68 -1.92
C SER A 199 31.90 2.04 -2.30
#